data_f533f13db59cef161baca5194ae68f37
#
_entry.id   f533f13db59cef161baca5194ae68f37
#
_cell.length_a   1.000
_cell.length_b   1.000
_cell.length_c   1.000
_cell.angle_alpha   90.00
_cell.angle_beta   90.00
_cell.angle_gamma   90.00
#
_symmetry.space_group_name_H-M   'P 1'
#
loop_
_entity.id
_entity.type
_entity.pdbx_description
1 polymer ?
#
loop_
_entity_poly.entity_id
_entity_poly.type
_entity_poly.pdbx_seq_one_letter_code
_entity_poly.pdbx_strand_id
1 'polypeptide(L)'
;MRTFRVVTSQHRPYYDLIGRDCIKSFLKYWPENISIELWAENFVPDITDPRLIVKDWNKINPRFNEFVSLIESITDNPKVLSRKKFWMKGHVVLSAMEECDSDVFIWLDSDVITHKHIPLDYLDNLIPENTLSVDIPAGGKAKNREAETGFFALNLRHKMSQAVIDYYRHCHTTDEILRVNRNLETAVWWNAIMNCERRGAVTNHLASKVDSLIPFMHTEIAEYMRHWVTPSNKTAYGSGRRDRTEEELN
;
A
#
# COMPACT_ATOMS: atom_id res chain seq x y z
N MET A 1 -6.85 23.79 -2.36
CA MET A 1 -7.37 22.45 -1.93
C MET A 1 -6.30 21.45 -2.31
N ARG A 2 -5.89 20.56 -1.39
CA ARG A 2 -4.90 19.53 -1.71
C ARG A 2 -5.48 18.47 -2.62
N THR A 3 -4.63 17.94 -3.47
CA THR A 3 -4.96 16.86 -4.40
C THR A 3 -4.44 15.53 -3.87
N PHE A 4 -5.22 14.46 -4.06
CA PHE A 4 -4.92 13.12 -3.59
C PHE A 4 -4.92 12.14 -4.76
N ARG A 5 -3.99 11.21 -4.78
CA ARG A 5 -3.96 10.09 -5.70
C ARG A 5 -3.91 8.80 -4.91
N VAL A 6 -4.91 7.96 -5.06
CA VAL A 6 -4.91 6.61 -4.51
C VAL A 6 -4.35 5.64 -5.54
N VAL A 7 -3.49 4.73 -5.11
CA VAL A 7 -2.80 3.77 -5.98
C VAL A 7 -2.98 2.37 -5.45
N THR A 8 -3.22 1.43 -6.33
CA THR A 8 -3.28 -0.01 -6.05
C THR A 8 -2.68 -0.81 -7.20
N SER A 9 -2.35 -2.08 -6.96
CA SER A 9 -1.91 -3.00 -8.02
C SER A 9 -2.57 -4.35 -7.90
N GLN A 10 -2.82 -4.98 -9.06
CA GLN A 10 -3.53 -6.26 -9.08
C GLN A 10 -3.10 -7.11 -10.28
N HIS A 11 -3.11 -8.43 -10.11
CA HIS A 11 -3.10 -9.39 -11.20
C HIS A 11 -4.51 -9.98 -11.40
N ARG A 12 -4.82 -10.48 -12.59
CA ARG A 12 -6.18 -10.90 -12.96
C ARG A 12 -6.87 -11.83 -11.96
N PRO A 13 -6.26 -12.94 -11.47
CA PRO A 13 -6.93 -13.81 -10.49
C PRO A 13 -7.31 -13.10 -9.19
N TYR A 14 -6.49 -12.15 -8.73
CA TYR A 14 -6.77 -11.41 -7.50
C TYR A 14 -7.82 -10.32 -7.71
N TYR A 15 -7.81 -9.70 -8.90
CA TYR A 15 -8.87 -8.78 -9.32
C TYR A 15 -10.23 -9.46 -9.32
N ASP A 16 -10.34 -10.67 -9.90
CA ASP A 16 -11.60 -11.43 -9.95
C ASP A 16 -12.04 -11.93 -8.56
N LEU A 17 -11.07 -12.17 -7.64
CA LEU A 17 -11.36 -12.66 -6.28
C LEU A 17 -11.89 -11.55 -5.36
N ILE A 18 -11.24 -10.39 -5.33
CA ILE A 18 -11.52 -9.31 -4.36
C ILE A 18 -11.25 -7.91 -4.92
N GLY A 19 -10.29 -7.77 -5.81
CA GLY A 19 -9.82 -6.47 -6.27
C GLY A 19 -10.86 -5.65 -7.00
N ARG A 20 -11.80 -6.31 -7.71
CA ARG A 20 -12.96 -5.65 -8.31
C ARG A 20 -13.81 -4.94 -7.26
N ASP A 21 -14.02 -5.57 -6.11
CA ASP A 21 -14.79 -5.00 -5.00
C ASP A 21 -14.03 -3.85 -4.34
N CYS A 22 -12.70 -3.93 -4.24
CA CYS A 22 -11.87 -2.81 -3.80
C CYS A 22 -12.12 -1.58 -4.67
N ILE A 23 -12.01 -1.72 -6.01
CA ILE A 23 -12.25 -0.60 -6.94
C ILE A 23 -13.68 -0.08 -6.85
N LYS A 24 -14.69 -0.96 -6.87
CA LYS A 24 -16.10 -0.56 -6.76
C LYS A 24 -16.39 0.18 -5.47
N SER A 25 -15.86 -0.31 -4.35
CA SER A 25 -16.04 0.32 -3.05
C SER A 25 -15.35 1.68 -2.98
N PHE A 26 -14.16 1.82 -3.59
CA PHE A 26 -13.51 3.10 -3.75
C PHE A 26 -14.42 4.09 -4.50
N LEU A 27 -14.87 3.71 -5.68
CA LEU A 27 -15.72 4.56 -6.54
C LEU A 27 -17.04 4.96 -5.87
N LYS A 28 -17.55 4.14 -4.96
CA LYS A 28 -18.79 4.40 -4.22
C LYS A 28 -18.60 5.33 -3.02
N TYR A 29 -17.48 5.22 -2.29
CA TYR A 29 -17.36 5.79 -0.94
C TYR A 29 -16.28 6.85 -0.78
N TRP A 30 -15.35 6.98 -1.74
CA TRP A 30 -14.35 8.03 -1.70
C TRP A 30 -14.86 9.33 -2.33
N PRO A 31 -14.31 10.50 -1.94
CA PRO A 31 -14.69 11.79 -2.54
C PRO A 31 -14.57 11.76 -4.06
N GLU A 32 -15.54 12.38 -4.75
CA GLU A 32 -15.63 12.34 -6.23
C GLU A 32 -14.44 12.99 -6.95
N ASN A 33 -13.75 13.89 -6.28
CA ASN A 33 -12.55 14.57 -6.81
C ASN A 33 -11.25 13.77 -6.60
N ILE A 34 -11.32 12.57 -6.05
CA ILE A 34 -10.16 11.69 -5.86
C ILE A 34 -10.21 10.53 -6.86
N SER A 35 -9.10 10.31 -7.55
CA SER A 35 -8.94 9.19 -8.49
C SER A 35 -8.20 8.03 -7.87
N ILE A 36 -8.48 6.82 -8.36
CA ILE A 36 -7.70 5.61 -8.08
C ILE A 36 -6.92 5.19 -9.32
N GLU A 37 -5.63 4.95 -9.15
CA GLU A 37 -4.72 4.44 -10.16
C GLU A 37 -4.51 2.94 -9.93
N LEU A 38 -4.95 2.13 -10.89
CA LEU A 38 -4.80 0.68 -10.88
C LEU A 38 -3.64 0.26 -11.79
N TRP A 39 -2.59 -0.29 -11.21
CA TRP A 39 -1.53 -0.97 -11.96
C TRP A 39 -1.96 -2.41 -12.24
N ALA A 40 -2.42 -2.66 -13.46
CA ALA A 40 -3.00 -3.94 -13.88
C ALA A 40 -1.95 -4.84 -14.52
N GLU A 41 -1.70 -6.02 -13.92
CA GLU A 41 -0.76 -7.00 -14.44
C GLU A 41 -1.44 -7.89 -15.49
N ASN A 42 -1.15 -7.63 -16.77
CA ASN A 42 -1.61 -8.41 -17.93
C ASN A 42 -3.14 -8.57 -18.05
N PHE A 43 -3.92 -7.56 -17.63
CA PHE A 43 -5.36 -7.56 -17.86
C PHE A 43 -5.93 -6.14 -18.00
N VAL A 44 -7.13 -6.07 -18.56
CA VAL A 44 -7.93 -4.85 -18.60
C VAL A 44 -9.11 -5.05 -17.63
N PRO A 45 -9.34 -4.11 -16.69
CA PRO A 45 -10.51 -4.20 -15.80
C PRO A 45 -11.81 -3.99 -16.57
N ASP A 46 -12.88 -4.61 -16.10
CA ASP A 46 -14.24 -4.50 -16.66
C ASP A 46 -15.04 -3.33 -16.05
N ILE A 47 -14.39 -2.45 -15.29
CA ILE A 47 -14.97 -1.23 -14.71
C ILE A 47 -14.57 -0.04 -15.59
N THR A 48 -15.56 0.77 -15.97
CA THR A 48 -15.35 2.04 -16.68
C THR A 48 -15.86 3.17 -15.80
N ASP A 49 -14.95 4.01 -15.30
CA ASP A 49 -15.25 5.19 -14.49
C ASP A 49 -14.14 6.23 -14.75
N PRO A 50 -14.46 7.53 -14.91
CA PRO A 50 -13.45 8.56 -15.16
C PRO A 50 -12.43 8.73 -14.02
N ARG A 51 -12.74 8.27 -12.83
CA ARG A 51 -11.84 8.28 -11.68
C ARG A 51 -10.91 7.07 -11.62
N LEU A 52 -11.15 6.02 -12.44
CA LEU A 52 -10.28 4.86 -12.53
C LEU A 52 -9.23 5.08 -13.62
N ILE A 53 -7.99 5.28 -13.22
CA ILE A 53 -6.83 5.42 -14.10
C ILE A 53 -6.13 4.07 -14.18
N VAL A 54 -6.15 3.44 -15.36
CA VAL A 54 -5.51 2.13 -15.55
C VAL A 54 -4.10 2.34 -16.09
N LYS A 55 -3.12 1.80 -15.38
CA LYS A 55 -1.70 1.75 -15.78
C LYS A 55 -1.31 0.33 -16.17
N ASP A 56 -0.52 0.22 -17.21
CA ASP A 56 0.04 -1.07 -17.63
C ASP A 56 1.28 -1.40 -16.78
N TRP A 57 1.18 -2.48 -16.01
CA TRP A 57 2.28 -3.04 -15.23
C TRP A 57 3.53 -3.35 -16.09
N ASN A 58 3.35 -3.70 -17.37
CA ASN A 58 4.48 -4.02 -18.23
C ASN A 58 5.50 -2.88 -18.37
N LYS A 59 5.13 -1.64 -18.07
CA LYS A 59 6.05 -0.49 -18.06
C LYS A 59 7.15 -0.61 -17.01
N ILE A 60 6.89 -1.29 -15.89
CA ILE A 60 7.87 -1.49 -14.82
C ILE A 60 8.56 -2.85 -14.87
N ASN A 61 8.09 -3.77 -15.70
CA ASN A 61 8.69 -5.10 -15.85
C ASN A 61 10.21 -5.09 -16.12
N PRO A 62 10.76 -4.26 -17.01
CA PRO A 62 12.21 -4.26 -17.26
C PRO A 62 12.99 -3.98 -15.98
N ARG A 63 12.65 -2.93 -15.25
CA ARG A 63 13.30 -2.54 -13.97
C ARG A 63 13.15 -3.63 -12.90
N PHE A 64 11.96 -4.22 -12.80
CA PHE A 64 11.70 -5.31 -11.87
C PHE A 64 12.52 -6.56 -12.21
N ASN A 65 12.59 -6.95 -13.50
CA ASN A 65 13.35 -8.11 -13.95
C ASN A 65 14.86 -7.92 -13.75
N GLU A 66 15.40 -6.74 -14.01
CA GLU A 66 16.79 -6.40 -13.71
C GLU A 66 17.08 -6.54 -12.22
N PHE A 67 16.20 -6.01 -11.36
CA PHE A 67 16.32 -6.15 -9.92
C PHE A 67 16.26 -7.62 -9.47
N VAL A 68 15.30 -8.41 -9.97
CA VAL A 68 15.20 -9.84 -9.63
C VAL A 68 16.46 -10.58 -10.07
N SER A 69 16.97 -10.32 -11.27
CA SER A 69 18.21 -10.94 -11.77
C SER A 69 19.43 -10.58 -10.90
N LEU A 70 19.52 -9.33 -10.43
CA LEU A 70 20.54 -8.91 -9.48
C LEU A 70 20.46 -9.73 -8.20
N ILE A 71 19.28 -9.85 -7.59
CA ILE A 71 19.12 -10.58 -6.32
C ILE A 71 19.42 -12.08 -6.50
N GLU A 72 18.97 -12.68 -7.61
CA GLU A 72 19.26 -14.10 -7.93
C GLU A 72 20.74 -14.35 -8.17
N SER A 73 21.50 -13.37 -8.61
CA SER A 73 22.97 -13.49 -8.74
C SER A 73 23.72 -13.48 -7.39
N ILE A 74 23.06 -12.97 -6.32
CA ILE A 74 23.65 -12.81 -4.99
C ILE A 74 23.23 -13.97 -4.06
N THR A 75 22.01 -14.49 -4.21
CA THR A 75 21.46 -15.51 -3.31
C THR A 75 20.57 -16.51 -4.03
N ASP A 76 20.72 -17.78 -3.66
CA ASP A 76 19.83 -18.88 -4.04
C ASP A 76 18.85 -19.27 -2.93
N ASN A 77 18.80 -18.51 -1.83
CA ASN A 77 17.95 -18.80 -0.68
C ASN A 77 16.46 -18.74 -1.05
N PRO A 78 15.73 -19.88 -1.04
CA PRO A 78 14.34 -19.92 -1.47
C PRO A 78 13.40 -19.08 -0.61
N LYS A 79 13.72 -18.84 0.67
CA LYS A 79 12.95 -17.96 1.54
C LYS A 79 13.07 -16.50 1.11
N VAL A 80 14.23 -16.08 0.63
CA VAL A 80 14.44 -14.74 0.07
C VAL A 80 13.69 -14.62 -1.25
N LEU A 81 13.92 -15.55 -2.17
CA LEU A 81 13.32 -15.53 -3.51
C LEU A 81 11.79 -15.65 -3.48
N SER A 82 11.21 -16.26 -2.45
CA SER A 82 9.75 -16.27 -2.26
C SER A 82 9.14 -14.89 -1.99
N ARG A 83 9.98 -13.86 -1.77
CA ARG A 83 9.53 -12.47 -1.53
C ARG A 83 9.28 -11.66 -2.81
N LYS A 84 9.53 -12.21 -4.00
CA LYS A 84 9.35 -11.52 -5.30
C LYS A 84 8.00 -10.79 -5.42
N LYS A 85 6.90 -11.38 -4.95
CA LYS A 85 5.58 -10.73 -4.97
C LYS A 85 5.51 -9.42 -4.16
N PHE A 86 6.26 -9.33 -3.06
CA PHE A 86 6.35 -8.12 -2.24
C PHE A 86 7.28 -7.09 -2.86
N TRP A 87 8.35 -7.54 -3.53
CA TRP A 87 9.23 -6.66 -4.29
C TRP A 87 8.50 -6.05 -5.48
N MET A 88 7.63 -6.85 -6.13
CA MET A 88 6.76 -6.38 -7.21
C MET A 88 5.87 -5.22 -6.74
N LYS A 89 5.19 -5.37 -5.60
CA LYS A 89 4.45 -4.26 -4.96
C LYS A 89 5.34 -3.04 -4.75
N GLY A 90 6.55 -3.24 -4.20
CA GLY A 90 7.50 -2.15 -3.98
C GLY A 90 7.88 -1.39 -5.26
N HIS A 91 8.03 -2.07 -6.40
CA HIS A 91 8.30 -1.44 -7.69
C HIS A 91 7.10 -0.62 -8.19
N VAL A 92 5.87 -1.11 -7.98
CA VAL A 92 4.66 -0.32 -8.29
C VAL A 92 4.61 0.93 -7.44
N VAL A 93 4.76 0.78 -6.12
CA VAL A 93 4.75 1.91 -5.18
C VAL A 93 5.79 2.96 -5.58
N LEU A 94 7.01 2.52 -5.89
CA LEU A 94 8.08 3.42 -6.32
C LEU A 94 7.73 4.17 -7.61
N SER A 95 7.32 3.44 -8.65
CA SER A 95 6.97 4.05 -9.94
C SER A 95 5.78 5.00 -9.81
N ALA A 96 4.78 4.63 -9.02
CA ALA A 96 3.63 5.47 -8.79
C ALA A 96 3.97 6.73 -7.98
N MET A 97 4.86 6.67 -6.98
CA MET A 97 5.35 7.86 -6.28
C MET A 97 6.16 8.78 -7.19
N GLU A 98 6.99 8.22 -8.07
CA GLU A 98 7.81 8.98 -9.03
C GLU A 98 6.97 9.69 -10.11
N GLU A 99 5.84 9.10 -10.52
CA GLU A 99 4.93 9.63 -11.54
C GLU A 99 3.77 10.47 -10.96
N CYS A 100 3.61 10.51 -9.63
CA CYS A 100 2.47 11.16 -9.00
C CYS A 100 2.54 12.68 -9.12
N ASP A 101 1.51 13.27 -9.72
CA ASP A 101 1.33 14.72 -9.89
C ASP A 101 0.45 15.37 -8.81
N SER A 102 -0.04 14.57 -7.87
CA SER A 102 -0.87 15.03 -6.75
C SER A 102 -0.04 15.42 -5.53
N ASP A 103 -0.64 16.13 -4.59
CA ASP A 103 0.05 16.58 -3.36
C ASP A 103 0.28 15.43 -2.39
N VAL A 104 -0.63 14.46 -2.40
CA VAL A 104 -0.62 13.31 -1.51
C VAL A 104 -0.77 12.03 -2.31
N PHE A 105 0.21 11.14 -2.18
CA PHE A 105 0.16 9.77 -2.61
C PHE A 105 -0.45 8.91 -1.51
N ILE A 106 -1.41 8.04 -1.85
CA ILE A 106 -2.01 7.06 -0.94
C ILE A 106 -1.89 5.68 -1.57
N TRP A 107 -1.27 4.75 -0.87
CA TRP A 107 -1.32 3.33 -1.22
C TRP A 107 -2.52 2.66 -0.56
N LEU A 108 -3.23 1.85 -1.32
CA LEU A 108 -4.33 1.02 -0.85
C LEU A 108 -4.14 -0.41 -1.38
N ASP A 109 -3.99 -1.40 -0.50
CA ASP A 109 -3.92 -2.79 -0.94
C ASP A 109 -5.23 -3.21 -1.62
N SER A 110 -5.11 -4.05 -2.61
CA SER A 110 -6.23 -4.47 -3.46
C SER A 110 -7.29 -5.34 -2.74
N ASP A 111 -7.06 -5.69 -1.49
CA ASP A 111 -8.00 -6.37 -0.60
C ASP A 111 -8.50 -5.47 0.54
N VAL A 112 -8.35 -4.17 0.41
CA VAL A 112 -8.98 -3.18 1.28
C VAL A 112 -10.32 -2.75 0.67
N ILE A 113 -11.40 -2.97 1.41
CA ILE A 113 -12.76 -2.61 1.01
C ILE A 113 -13.23 -1.41 1.83
N THR A 114 -13.61 -0.35 1.14
CA THR A 114 -14.24 0.82 1.78
C THR A 114 -15.73 0.54 1.97
N HIS A 115 -16.27 0.75 3.16
CA HIS A 115 -17.66 0.43 3.49
C HIS A 115 -18.46 1.63 4.00
N LYS A 116 -17.81 2.80 4.16
CA LYS A 116 -18.42 4.04 4.62
C LYS A 116 -17.83 5.22 3.85
N HIS A 117 -18.66 6.25 3.58
CA HIS A 117 -18.19 7.47 2.94
C HIS A 117 -17.07 8.12 3.73
N ILE A 118 -15.96 8.42 3.04
CA ILE A 118 -14.79 9.10 3.60
C ILE A 118 -14.97 10.61 3.36
N PRO A 119 -15.10 11.41 4.41
CA PRO A 119 -15.11 12.86 4.26
C PRO A 119 -13.74 13.38 3.79
N LEU A 120 -13.74 14.40 2.92
CA LEU A 120 -12.48 14.98 2.44
C LEU A 120 -11.67 15.63 3.58
N ASP A 121 -12.34 16.25 4.53
CA ASP A 121 -11.72 16.86 5.71
C ASP A 121 -11.11 15.79 6.64
N TYR A 122 -11.65 14.57 6.66
CA TYR A 122 -11.00 13.45 7.34
C TYR A 122 -9.63 13.15 6.74
N LEU A 123 -9.51 13.10 5.41
CA LEU A 123 -8.23 12.87 4.73
C LEU A 123 -7.25 14.03 4.97
N ASP A 124 -7.73 15.27 4.96
CA ASP A 124 -6.92 16.45 5.26
C ASP A 124 -6.40 16.44 6.70
N ASN A 125 -7.22 15.98 7.65
CA ASN A 125 -6.85 15.83 9.07
C ASN A 125 -5.93 14.62 9.30
N LEU A 126 -6.08 13.56 8.51
CA LEU A 126 -5.25 12.36 8.62
C LEU A 126 -3.78 12.65 8.26
N ILE A 127 -3.55 13.48 7.24
CA ILE A 127 -2.22 13.90 6.79
C ILE A 127 -2.11 15.43 6.66
N PRO A 128 -2.00 16.18 7.77
CA PRO A 128 -1.82 17.65 7.74
C PRO A 128 -0.62 18.08 6.88
N GLU A 129 -0.59 19.33 6.43
CA GLU A 129 0.45 19.85 5.53
C GLU A 129 1.88 19.68 6.04
N ASN A 130 2.09 19.77 7.35
CA ASN A 130 3.39 19.58 7.98
C ASN A 130 3.75 18.13 8.29
N THR A 131 2.85 17.19 7.99
CA THR A 131 3.06 15.76 8.20
C THR A 131 3.65 15.13 6.95
N LEU A 132 4.74 14.36 7.11
CA LEU A 132 5.41 13.65 6.02
C LEU A 132 4.58 12.48 5.53
N SER A 133 4.12 11.64 6.45
CA SER A 133 3.43 10.38 6.12
C SER A 133 2.37 10.00 7.13
N VAL A 134 1.50 9.11 6.68
CA VAL A 134 0.60 8.33 7.53
C VAL A 134 0.93 6.86 7.33
N ASP A 135 1.04 6.12 8.41
CA ASP A 135 1.25 4.68 8.36
C ASP A 135 0.68 3.96 9.59
N ILE A 136 0.64 2.66 9.52
CA ILE A 136 0.15 1.79 10.59
C ILE A 136 1.34 0.96 11.08
N PRO A 137 1.86 1.21 12.30
CA PRO A 137 2.92 0.38 12.87
C PRO A 137 2.48 -1.07 12.99
N ALA A 138 3.29 -2.01 12.50
CA ALA A 138 2.98 -3.43 12.63
C ALA A 138 3.00 -3.86 14.09
N GLY A 139 2.03 -4.71 14.46
CA GLY A 139 1.93 -5.31 15.78
C GLY A 139 2.73 -6.61 15.94
N GLY A 140 2.59 -7.24 17.09
CA GLY A 140 3.16 -8.56 17.38
C GLY A 140 4.70 -8.60 17.32
N LYS A 141 5.26 -9.65 16.73
CA LYS A 141 6.72 -9.84 16.64
C LYS A 141 7.43 -8.84 15.73
N ALA A 142 6.70 -8.19 14.83
CA ALA A 142 7.23 -7.18 13.91
C ALA A 142 7.22 -5.76 14.52
N LYS A 143 6.76 -5.63 15.74
CA LYS A 143 6.60 -4.35 16.44
C LYS A 143 7.83 -3.45 16.32
N ASN A 144 7.63 -2.22 15.83
CA ASN A 144 8.67 -1.21 15.63
C ASN A 144 9.74 -1.55 14.56
N ARG A 145 9.47 -2.48 13.64
CA ARG A 145 10.40 -2.85 12.56
C ARG A 145 9.79 -2.89 11.18
N GLU A 146 8.47 -2.85 11.09
CA GLU A 146 7.70 -2.90 9.85
C GLU A 146 6.44 -2.06 10.01
N ALA A 147 5.88 -1.59 8.89
CA ALA A 147 4.53 -1.06 8.83
C ALA A 147 3.56 -2.15 8.34
N GLU A 148 2.32 -2.04 8.69
CA GLU A 148 1.23 -2.70 8.00
C GLU A 148 0.89 -1.87 6.76
N THR A 149 1.13 -2.39 5.58
CA THR A 149 1.07 -1.63 4.34
C THR A 149 -0.21 -1.86 3.53
N GLY A 150 -1.30 -2.27 4.19
CA GLY A 150 -2.63 -2.25 3.58
C GLY A 150 -3.11 -0.84 3.24
N PHE A 151 -2.64 0.14 4.02
CA PHE A 151 -2.82 1.56 3.79
C PHE A 151 -1.61 2.33 4.29
N PHE A 152 -1.11 3.25 3.49
CA PHE A 152 -0.19 4.30 3.90
C PHE A 152 -0.29 5.51 2.97
N ALA A 153 0.16 6.68 3.44
CA ALA A 153 0.17 7.89 2.63
C ALA A 153 1.49 8.65 2.77
N LEU A 154 1.88 9.35 1.70
CA LEU A 154 3.04 10.23 1.65
C LEU A 154 2.62 11.61 1.16
N ASN A 155 2.94 12.65 1.93
CA ASN A 155 2.80 14.03 1.49
C ASN A 155 3.97 14.38 0.56
N LEU A 156 3.73 14.38 -0.74
CA LEU A 156 4.76 14.63 -1.75
C LEU A 156 5.28 16.08 -1.74
N ARG A 157 4.53 17.02 -1.14
CA ARG A 157 4.99 18.41 -0.94
C ARG A 157 5.87 18.60 0.29
N HIS A 158 5.94 17.61 1.16
CA HIS A 158 6.81 17.69 2.33
C HIS A 158 8.29 17.68 1.90
N LYS A 159 9.11 18.57 2.50
CA LYS A 159 10.55 18.74 2.15
C LYS A 159 11.39 17.45 2.21
N MET A 160 10.93 16.45 2.93
CA MET A 160 11.62 15.16 3.08
C MET A 160 11.00 14.02 2.26
N SER A 161 9.95 14.27 1.47
CA SER A 161 9.32 13.23 0.64
C SER A 161 10.29 12.61 -0.36
N GLN A 162 11.17 13.43 -0.95
CA GLN A 162 12.20 12.93 -1.86
C GLN A 162 13.16 11.95 -1.18
N ALA A 163 13.49 12.15 0.09
CA ALA A 163 14.34 11.21 0.83
C ALA A 163 13.68 9.84 1.05
N VAL A 164 12.34 9.82 1.21
CA VAL A 164 11.57 8.56 1.25
C VAL A 164 11.65 7.84 -0.10
N ILE A 165 11.38 8.56 -1.19
CA ILE A 165 11.43 8.02 -2.55
C ILE A 165 12.83 7.50 -2.89
N ASP A 166 13.88 8.24 -2.55
CA ASP A 166 15.27 7.87 -2.81
C ASP A 166 15.67 6.60 -2.04
N TYR A 167 15.25 6.48 -0.78
CA TYR A 167 15.49 5.25 0.00
C TYR A 167 14.74 4.05 -0.59
N TYR A 168 13.48 4.26 -0.99
CA TYR A 168 12.68 3.24 -1.66
C TYR A 168 13.33 2.78 -2.96
N ARG A 169 13.77 3.73 -3.78
CA ARG A 169 14.50 3.47 -5.03
C ARG A 169 15.78 2.68 -4.76
N HIS A 170 16.57 3.10 -3.78
CA HIS A 170 17.81 2.42 -3.41
C HIS A 170 17.54 0.95 -3.05
N CYS A 171 16.56 0.67 -2.20
CA CYS A 171 16.22 -0.71 -1.82
C CYS A 171 15.67 -1.56 -2.99
N HIS A 172 15.01 -0.96 -3.98
CA HIS A 172 14.41 -1.68 -5.12
C HIS A 172 15.25 -1.63 -6.40
N THR A 173 16.49 -1.13 -6.34
CA THR A 173 17.42 -1.15 -7.48
C THR A 173 18.81 -1.69 -7.11
N THR A 174 19.03 -2.03 -5.84
CA THR A 174 20.29 -2.59 -5.34
C THR A 174 20.04 -3.80 -4.44
N ASP A 175 21.13 -4.40 -3.92
CA ASP A 175 21.06 -5.48 -2.94
C ASP A 175 20.66 -5.05 -1.52
N GLU A 176 20.40 -3.75 -1.29
CA GLU A 176 20.07 -3.22 0.04
C GLU A 176 18.82 -3.88 0.63
N ILE A 177 17.87 -4.33 -0.22
CA ILE A 177 16.69 -5.09 0.22
C ILE A 177 17.05 -6.34 1.05
N LEU A 178 18.24 -6.93 0.82
CA LEU A 178 18.70 -8.11 1.55
C LEU A 178 19.11 -7.77 3.00
N ARG A 179 19.37 -6.49 3.30
CA ARG A 179 19.71 -5.99 4.64
C ARG A 179 18.48 -5.49 5.41
N VAL A 180 17.36 -5.31 4.71
CA VAL A 180 16.11 -4.89 5.32
C VAL A 180 15.43 -6.05 6.03
N ASN A 181 14.74 -5.80 7.15
CA ASN A 181 14.06 -6.83 7.92
C ASN A 181 13.14 -7.69 7.06
N ARG A 182 13.33 -9.01 7.11
CA ARG A 182 12.58 -10.01 6.35
C ARG A 182 12.59 -9.81 4.82
N ASN A 183 13.41 -8.89 4.29
CA ASN A 183 13.50 -8.54 2.86
C ASN A 183 12.12 -8.13 2.26
N LEU A 184 11.34 -7.37 3.03
CA LEU A 184 9.98 -7.00 2.69
C LEU A 184 9.84 -5.49 2.43
N GLU A 185 8.96 -5.16 1.51
CA GLU A 185 8.53 -3.79 1.20
C GLU A 185 7.99 -3.06 2.45
N THR A 186 7.27 -3.76 3.33
CA THR A 186 6.75 -3.23 4.60
C THR A 186 7.85 -2.65 5.50
N ALA A 187 9.01 -3.30 5.53
CA ALA A 187 10.17 -2.83 6.27
C ALA A 187 10.94 -1.73 5.52
N VAL A 188 10.92 -1.73 4.19
CA VAL A 188 11.48 -0.63 3.39
C VAL A 188 10.72 0.65 3.70
N TRP A 189 9.38 0.62 3.67
CA TRP A 189 8.55 1.76 4.03
C TRP A 189 8.88 2.26 5.44
N TRP A 190 8.82 1.37 6.43
CA TRP A 190 9.10 1.70 7.82
C TRP A 190 10.46 2.35 8.01
N ASN A 191 11.51 1.77 7.43
CA ASN A 191 12.87 2.31 7.54
C ASN A 191 13.00 3.69 6.88
N ALA A 192 12.37 3.90 5.73
CA ALA A 192 12.37 5.20 5.06
C ALA A 192 11.77 6.29 5.95
N ILE A 193 10.60 6.01 6.55
CA ILE A 193 9.91 6.94 7.44
C ILE A 193 10.72 7.19 8.72
N MET A 194 11.18 6.14 9.40
CA MET A 194 11.99 6.27 10.62
C MET A 194 13.30 7.05 10.39
N ASN A 195 13.91 6.93 9.22
CA ASN A 195 15.09 7.72 8.87
C ASN A 195 14.75 9.22 8.73
N CYS A 196 13.58 9.56 8.20
CA CYS A 196 13.11 10.93 8.12
C CYS A 196 12.73 11.48 9.49
N GLU A 197 12.09 10.69 10.35
CA GLU A 197 11.75 11.11 11.72
C GLU A 197 12.99 11.43 12.56
N ARG A 198 14.04 10.60 12.50
CA ARG A 198 15.32 10.89 13.18
C ARG A 198 15.94 12.22 12.73
N ARG A 199 15.52 12.73 11.58
CA ARG A 199 15.95 14.02 11.01
C ARG A 199 14.91 15.13 11.25
N GLY A 200 13.90 14.87 12.10
CA GLY A 200 12.89 15.84 12.53
C GLY A 200 11.63 15.92 11.64
N ALA A 201 11.35 14.92 10.79
CA ALA A 201 10.07 14.85 10.12
C ALA A 201 8.96 14.49 11.12
N VAL A 202 7.78 15.06 10.91
CA VAL A 202 6.56 14.69 11.63
C VAL A 202 5.81 13.65 10.81
N THR A 203 5.41 12.56 11.43
CA THR A 203 4.61 11.49 10.82
C THR A 203 3.39 11.21 11.69
N ASN A 204 2.33 10.67 11.08
CA ASN A 204 1.14 10.24 11.79
C ASN A 204 1.10 8.71 11.82
N HIS A 205 1.51 8.14 12.93
CA HIS A 205 1.39 6.70 13.17
C HIS A 205 0.01 6.37 13.72
N LEU A 206 -0.82 5.72 12.90
CA LEU A 206 -2.15 5.29 13.31
C LEU A 206 -2.05 4.22 14.40
N ALA A 207 -2.34 4.61 15.63
CA ALA A 207 -2.24 3.69 16.75
C ALA A 207 -3.29 2.59 16.67
N SER A 208 -2.85 1.33 16.72
CA SER A 208 -3.75 0.21 16.95
C SER A 208 -4.27 0.23 18.39
N LYS A 209 -5.57 0.06 18.55
CA LYS A 209 -6.23 -0.02 19.89
C LYS A 209 -5.88 -1.30 20.65
N VAL A 210 -5.33 -2.30 19.94
CA VAL A 210 -4.94 -3.59 20.50
C VAL A 210 -3.65 -4.09 19.87
N ASP A 211 -2.89 -4.91 20.58
CA ASP A 211 -1.74 -5.62 20.02
C ASP A 211 -2.27 -6.73 19.11
N SER A 212 -2.21 -6.53 17.81
CA SER A 212 -2.80 -7.39 16.80
C SER A 212 -1.80 -7.65 15.69
N LEU A 213 -1.92 -8.82 15.07
CA LEU A 213 -1.18 -9.15 13.84
C LEU A 213 -1.78 -8.44 12.61
N ILE A 214 -3.00 -7.90 12.74
CA ILE A 214 -3.68 -7.10 11.72
C ILE A 214 -4.06 -5.76 12.35
N PRO A 215 -3.08 -4.87 12.58
CA PRO A 215 -3.33 -3.61 13.28
C PRO A 215 -4.29 -2.69 12.53
N PHE A 216 -4.35 -2.77 11.20
CA PHE A 216 -5.27 -2.00 10.36
C PHE A 216 -6.71 -1.98 10.92
N MET A 217 -7.24 -3.17 11.26
CA MET A 217 -8.61 -3.34 11.73
C MET A 217 -8.88 -2.73 13.12
N HIS A 218 -7.84 -2.24 13.78
CA HIS A 218 -7.90 -1.70 15.14
C HIS A 218 -7.47 -0.23 15.21
N THR A 219 -7.30 0.41 14.05
CA THR A 219 -7.03 1.85 13.92
C THR A 219 -8.32 2.63 13.65
N GLU A 220 -8.25 3.95 13.68
CA GLU A 220 -9.37 4.82 13.33
C GLU A 220 -9.84 4.66 11.87
N ILE A 221 -8.92 4.29 10.96
CA ILE A 221 -9.24 4.10 9.53
C ILE A 221 -10.21 2.94 9.31
N ALA A 222 -10.26 1.99 10.25
CA ALA A 222 -11.18 0.86 10.21
C ALA A 222 -12.66 1.29 10.34
N GLU A 223 -12.93 2.53 10.72
CA GLU A 223 -14.28 3.10 10.67
C GLU A 223 -14.81 3.20 9.21
N TYR A 224 -13.91 3.37 8.25
CA TYR A 224 -14.23 3.58 6.85
C TYR A 224 -13.89 2.41 5.95
N MET A 225 -12.85 1.66 6.30
CA MET A 225 -12.28 0.62 5.44
C MET A 225 -12.02 -0.67 6.23
N ARG A 226 -12.04 -1.79 5.52
CA ARG A 226 -11.70 -3.11 6.07
C ARG A 226 -10.64 -3.77 5.21
N HIS A 227 -9.56 -4.22 5.82
CA HIS A 227 -8.52 -5.01 5.16
C HIS A 227 -8.92 -6.49 5.21
N TRP A 228 -9.18 -7.07 4.03
CA TRP A 228 -9.52 -8.47 3.89
C TRP A 228 -8.25 -9.32 3.78
N VAL A 229 -7.95 -10.03 4.84
CA VAL A 229 -6.83 -10.99 4.82
C VAL A 229 -7.23 -12.20 4.01
N THR A 230 -6.42 -12.56 3.01
CA THR A 230 -6.69 -13.66 2.07
C THR A 230 -6.88 -15.04 2.73
N PRO A 231 -7.53 -16.02 2.03
CA PRO A 231 -7.82 -17.36 2.56
C PRO A 231 -6.63 -18.13 3.12
N SER A 232 -5.42 -17.93 2.61
CA SER A 232 -4.20 -18.58 3.12
C SER A 232 -3.82 -18.16 4.55
N ASN A 233 -4.32 -17.02 5.00
CA ASN A 233 -4.13 -16.54 6.37
C ASN A 233 -5.33 -16.85 7.29
N LYS A 234 -6.43 -17.41 6.75
CA LYS A 234 -7.66 -17.67 7.50
C LYS A 234 -7.51 -18.75 8.57
N THR A 235 -6.66 -19.75 8.35
CA THR A 235 -6.36 -20.80 9.33
C THR A 235 -5.58 -20.27 10.53
N ALA A 236 -4.82 -19.18 10.35
CA ALA A 236 -4.05 -18.55 11.44
C ALA A 236 -4.89 -17.60 12.31
N TYR A 237 -6.03 -17.11 11.81
CA TYR A 237 -6.83 -16.06 12.47
C TYR A 237 -8.27 -16.46 12.81
N GLY A 238 -8.59 -17.76 12.67
CA GLY A 238 -9.77 -18.38 13.26
C GLY A 238 -11.06 -17.63 13.00
N SER A 239 -11.39 -17.40 11.74
CA SER A 239 -12.76 -17.00 11.43
C SER A 239 -13.11 -17.34 10.00
N GLY A 240 -14.20 -18.05 9.90
CA GLY A 240 -14.83 -18.36 8.65
C GLY A 240 -15.06 -17.12 7.79
N ARG A 241 -15.11 -17.36 6.48
CA ARG A 241 -15.83 -16.53 5.55
C ARG A 241 -17.10 -16.08 6.24
N ARG A 242 -17.22 -14.84 6.62
CA ARG A 242 -18.55 -14.25 6.65
C ARG A 242 -18.95 -14.17 5.19
N ASP A 243 -19.98 -14.92 4.84
CA ASP A 243 -20.63 -14.74 3.55
C ASP A 243 -20.91 -13.25 3.43
N ARG A 244 -20.43 -12.67 2.33
CA ARG A 244 -20.72 -11.27 2.01
C ARG A 244 -22.24 -11.21 1.90
N THR A 245 -22.87 -10.41 2.71
CA THR A 245 -24.29 -10.15 2.51
C THR A 245 -24.41 -9.27 1.26
N GLU A 246 -25.40 -9.52 0.42
CA GLU A 246 -25.69 -8.70 -0.76
C GLU A 246 -25.85 -7.20 -0.39
N GLU A 247 -26.20 -6.90 0.85
CA GLU A 247 -26.28 -5.54 1.41
C GLU A 247 -24.90 -4.86 1.58
N GLU A 248 -23.80 -5.62 1.70
CA GLU A 248 -22.44 -5.04 1.80
C GLU A 248 -21.85 -4.71 0.41
N LEU A 249 -22.49 -5.16 -0.68
CA LEU A 249 -22.02 -4.99 -2.07
C LEU A 249 -22.94 -4.08 -2.91
N ASN A 250 -24.15 -3.76 -2.44
CA ASN A 250 -25.09 -2.83 -3.05
C ASN A 250 -25.06 -1.49 -2.32
#